data_dfe934a6f58606d3707faaa7193d2aa8
#
_entry.id   dfe934a6f58606d3707faaa7193d2aa8
#
_cell.length_a   1.000
_cell.length_b   1.000
_cell.length_c   1.000
_cell.angle_alpha   90.00
_cell.angle_beta   90.00
_cell.angle_gamma   90.00
#
_symmetry.space_group_name_H-M   'P 1'
#
loop_
_entity.id
_entity.type
_entity.pdbx_description
1 polymer ?
#
loop_
_entity_poly.entity_id
_entity_poly.type
_entity_poly.pdbx_seq_one_letter_code
_entity_poly.pdbx_strand_id
1 'polypeptide(L)'
;MNERTPARVAFVGGGNMAGALIGGLVRSGHDAAALVVVEPAEAQRERLAREFGVQAQPAADERLAACGTVVWAVKPQLFAEAAAPCARFVGGALQLSVMAGVRCATIAAASGGARIVRSMPNTPALIGQGIAGLYAEPAVSEGERAAAAALFAPTGQVLWVAREADLDAVTALSGSGPAYVFYFLEAMMQAAA
;
A
#
# COMPACT_ATOMS: atom_id res chain seq x y z
N MET A 1 23.71 -19.99 10.24
CA MET A 1 23.10 -18.83 9.51
C MET A 1 21.68 -19.24 9.21
N ASN A 2 20.72 -18.68 9.92
CA ASN A 2 19.31 -19.00 9.70
C ASN A 2 18.89 -18.15 8.48
N GLU A 3 18.80 -18.73 7.30
CA GLU A 3 18.19 -18.10 6.13
C GLU A 3 16.73 -17.85 6.48
N ARG A 4 16.41 -16.63 6.95
CA ARG A 4 15.02 -16.21 7.08
C ARG A 4 14.47 -16.13 5.66
N THR A 5 13.64 -17.08 5.29
CA THR A 5 12.82 -16.96 4.07
C THR A 5 12.20 -15.56 4.06
N PRO A 6 12.39 -14.77 3.01
CA PRO A 6 11.86 -13.42 2.95
C PRO A 6 10.35 -13.44 3.19
N ALA A 7 9.87 -12.54 4.06
CA ALA A 7 8.46 -12.45 4.37
C ALA A 7 7.67 -12.16 3.08
N ARG A 8 6.74 -13.06 2.73
CA ARG A 8 5.88 -12.86 1.56
C ARG A 8 4.89 -11.74 1.83
N VAL A 9 4.76 -10.82 0.87
CA VAL A 9 3.84 -9.68 0.92
C VAL A 9 2.89 -9.77 -0.26
N ALA A 10 1.59 -9.73 0.02
CA ALA A 10 0.57 -9.63 -1.02
C ALA A 10 0.21 -8.16 -1.29
N PHE A 11 -0.03 -7.82 -2.54
CA PHE A 11 -0.63 -6.56 -2.96
C PHE A 11 -1.93 -6.86 -3.69
N VAL A 12 -3.01 -6.26 -3.25
CA VAL A 12 -4.29 -6.27 -3.96
C VAL A 12 -4.45 -4.91 -4.63
N GLY A 13 -4.28 -4.89 -5.94
CA GLY A 13 -4.11 -3.71 -6.78
C GLY A 13 -2.65 -3.44 -7.15
N GLY A 14 -2.39 -3.18 -8.43
CA GLY A 14 -1.08 -2.91 -9.03
C GLY A 14 -0.91 -1.48 -9.56
N GLY A 15 -1.71 -0.51 -9.06
CA GLY A 15 -1.69 0.88 -9.51
C GLY A 15 -0.42 1.65 -9.11
N ASN A 16 -0.44 2.98 -9.23
CA ASN A 16 0.74 3.83 -9.03
C ASN A 16 1.33 3.70 -7.61
N MET A 17 0.49 3.72 -6.57
CA MET A 17 0.99 3.61 -5.19
C MET A 17 1.55 2.21 -4.88
N ALA A 18 0.88 1.15 -5.36
CA ALA A 18 1.43 -0.20 -5.28
C ALA A 18 2.78 -0.29 -6.01
N GLY A 19 2.88 0.27 -7.23
CA GLY A 19 4.12 0.33 -8.00
C GLY A 19 5.24 1.08 -7.28
N ALA A 20 4.94 2.18 -6.56
CA ALA A 20 5.92 2.90 -5.76
C ALA A 20 6.49 2.02 -4.64
N LEU A 21 5.62 1.33 -3.88
CA LEU A 21 6.01 0.41 -2.81
C LEU A 21 6.77 -0.80 -3.36
N ILE A 22 6.22 -1.49 -4.36
CA ILE A 22 6.83 -2.66 -5.01
C ILE A 22 8.22 -2.29 -5.56
N GLY A 23 8.30 -1.21 -6.36
CA GLY A 23 9.56 -0.75 -6.93
C GLY A 23 10.58 -0.33 -5.86
N GLY A 24 10.12 0.30 -4.78
CA GLY A 24 10.95 0.64 -3.62
C GLY A 24 11.52 -0.60 -2.96
N LEU A 25 10.68 -1.61 -2.69
CA LEU A 25 11.07 -2.88 -2.07
C LEU A 25 12.09 -3.64 -2.94
N VAL A 26 11.83 -3.79 -4.23
CA VAL A 26 12.74 -4.48 -5.15
C VAL A 26 14.09 -3.79 -5.24
N ARG A 27 14.11 -2.46 -5.38
CA ARG A 27 15.36 -1.68 -5.37
C ARG A 27 16.14 -1.79 -4.06
N SER A 28 15.46 -2.04 -2.94
CA SER A 28 16.08 -2.27 -1.61
C SER A 28 16.52 -3.71 -1.40
N GLY A 29 16.42 -4.57 -2.42
CA GLY A 29 16.87 -5.96 -2.37
C GLY A 29 15.80 -6.96 -1.92
N HIS A 30 14.53 -6.58 -1.85
CA HIS A 30 13.44 -7.53 -1.60
C HIS A 30 13.24 -8.40 -2.85
N ASP A 31 13.16 -9.72 -2.65
CA ASP A 31 12.96 -10.67 -3.74
C ASP A 31 11.60 -10.43 -4.41
N ALA A 32 11.61 -10.14 -5.72
CA ALA A 32 10.39 -9.97 -6.50
C ALA A 32 9.50 -11.22 -6.48
N ALA A 33 10.06 -12.42 -6.34
CA ALA A 33 9.32 -13.67 -6.22
C ALA A 33 8.58 -13.83 -4.88
N ALA A 34 8.96 -13.06 -3.86
CA ALA A 34 8.26 -13.01 -2.57
C ALA A 34 7.06 -12.03 -2.58
N LEU A 35 6.86 -11.28 -3.68
CA LEU A 35 5.74 -10.36 -3.87
C LEU A 35 4.63 -11.04 -4.66
N VAL A 36 3.46 -11.22 -4.05
CA VAL A 36 2.25 -11.75 -4.69
C VAL A 36 1.34 -10.59 -5.03
N VAL A 37 1.11 -10.31 -6.32
CA VAL A 37 0.30 -9.16 -6.74
C VAL A 37 -0.94 -9.63 -7.47
N VAL A 38 -2.11 -9.16 -7.02
CA VAL A 38 -3.41 -9.36 -7.69
C VAL A 38 -3.77 -8.07 -8.41
N GLU A 39 -3.80 -8.11 -9.74
CA GLU A 39 -4.15 -6.96 -10.60
C GLU A 39 -4.94 -7.44 -11.82
N PRO A 40 -6.22 -7.09 -11.96
CA PRO A 40 -7.04 -7.57 -13.07
C PRO A 40 -6.65 -6.96 -14.42
N ALA A 41 -6.11 -5.72 -14.45
CA ALA A 41 -5.75 -5.03 -15.68
C ALA A 41 -4.43 -5.57 -16.26
N GLU A 42 -4.48 -6.14 -17.47
CA GLU A 42 -3.32 -6.74 -18.14
C GLU A 42 -2.17 -5.73 -18.33
N ALA A 43 -2.47 -4.53 -18.80
CA ALA A 43 -1.47 -3.48 -19.00
C ALA A 43 -0.70 -3.13 -17.70
N GLN A 44 -1.37 -3.18 -16.55
CA GLN A 44 -0.71 -2.96 -15.26
C GLN A 44 0.16 -4.16 -14.87
N ARG A 45 -0.27 -5.39 -15.13
CA ARG A 45 0.54 -6.60 -14.89
C ARG A 45 1.82 -6.58 -15.73
N GLU A 46 1.69 -6.25 -17.03
CA GLU A 46 2.84 -6.10 -17.94
C GLU A 46 3.80 -5.01 -17.47
N ARG A 47 3.27 -3.88 -17.00
CA ARG A 47 4.09 -2.81 -16.42
C ARG A 47 4.89 -3.31 -15.22
N LEU A 48 4.25 -3.98 -14.27
CA LEU A 48 4.92 -4.52 -13.07
C LEU A 48 6.00 -5.55 -13.43
N ALA A 49 5.73 -6.41 -14.42
CA ALA A 49 6.71 -7.38 -14.90
C ALA A 49 7.92 -6.70 -15.55
N ARG A 50 7.66 -5.72 -16.43
CA ARG A 50 8.71 -5.00 -17.16
C ARG A 50 9.57 -4.10 -16.25
N GLU A 51 8.94 -3.39 -15.31
CA GLU A 51 9.64 -2.39 -14.49
C GLU A 51 10.31 -3.00 -13.25
N PHE A 52 9.71 -4.04 -12.68
CA PHE A 52 10.12 -4.57 -11.37
C PHE A 52 10.37 -6.08 -11.36
N GLY A 53 10.14 -6.79 -12.47
CA GLY A 53 10.28 -8.25 -12.53
C GLY A 53 9.20 -9.02 -11.75
N VAL A 54 8.13 -8.34 -11.32
CA VAL A 54 7.06 -8.94 -10.50
C VAL A 54 5.98 -9.52 -11.40
N GLN A 55 5.71 -10.83 -11.22
CA GLN A 55 4.65 -11.55 -11.94
C GLN A 55 3.32 -11.41 -11.22
N ALA A 56 2.50 -10.45 -11.66
CA ALA A 56 1.16 -10.24 -11.10
C ALA A 56 0.14 -11.21 -11.71
N GLN A 57 -0.87 -11.59 -10.93
CA GLN A 57 -1.96 -12.48 -11.32
C GLN A 57 -3.28 -11.72 -11.51
N PRO A 58 -4.17 -12.17 -12.41
CA PRO A 58 -5.41 -11.45 -12.70
C PRO A 58 -6.48 -11.58 -11.62
N ALA A 59 -6.40 -12.61 -10.76
CA ALA A 59 -7.39 -12.92 -9.74
C ALA A 59 -6.74 -13.47 -8.47
N ALA A 60 -7.47 -13.40 -7.35
CA ALA A 60 -7.04 -13.97 -6.07
C ALA A 60 -7.00 -15.52 -6.12
N ASP A 61 -5.94 -16.10 -5.56
CA ASP A 61 -5.79 -17.55 -5.39
C ASP A 61 -5.08 -17.90 -4.07
N GLU A 62 -4.78 -19.20 -3.87
CA GLU A 62 -4.17 -19.74 -2.66
C GLU A 62 -2.77 -19.17 -2.34
N ARG A 63 -2.05 -18.56 -3.29
CA ARG A 63 -0.75 -17.91 -3.03
C ARG A 63 -0.86 -16.81 -1.99
N LEU A 64 -2.03 -16.17 -1.88
CA LEU A 64 -2.30 -15.15 -0.85
C LEU A 64 -2.23 -15.71 0.57
N ALA A 65 -2.59 -16.97 0.79
CA ALA A 65 -2.59 -17.59 2.12
C ALA A 65 -1.20 -17.74 2.73
N ALA A 66 -0.15 -17.74 1.88
CA ALA A 66 1.24 -17.82 2.31
C ALA A 66 1.84 -16.44 2.67
N CYS A 67 1.08 -15.35 2.52
CA CYS A 67 1.54 -13.99 2.76
C CYS A 67 1.25 -13.56 4.21
N GLY A 68 2.28 -13.11 4.93
CA GLY A 68 2.13 -12.58 6.28
C GLY A 68 1.55 -11.17 6.33
N THR A 69 1.62 -10.43 5.23
CA THR A 69 1.07 -9.07 5.09
C THR A 69 0.33 -8.95 3.77
N VAL A 70 -0.82 -8.29 3.80
CA VAL A 70 -1.61 -7.92 2.62
C VAL A 70 -1.72 -6.40 2.54
N VAL A 71 -1.33 -5.84 1.40
CA VAL A 71 -1.42 -4.41 1.09
C VAL A 71 -2.62 -4.15 0.19
N TRP A 72 -3.62 -3.46 0.72
CA TRP A 72 -4.80 -3.01 -0.03
C TRP A 72 -4.48 -1.72 -0.78
N ALA A 73 -4.29 -1.82 -2.09
CA ALA A 73 -3.84 -0.73 -2.96
C ALA A 73 -4.77 -0.50 -4.15
N VAL A 74 -6.06 -0.77 -3.96
CA VAL A 74 -7.12 -0.50 -4.93
C VAL A 74 -7.74 0.89 -4.72
N LYS A 75 -8.50 1.37 -5.69
CA LYS A 75 -9.33 2.57 -5.49
C LYS A 75 -10.35 2.28 -4.38
N PRO A 76 -10.61 3.22 -3.43
CA PRO A 76 -11.55 3.03 -2.32
C PRO A 76 -12.90 2.46 -2.73
N GLN A 77 -13.43 2.91 -3.87
CA GLN A 77 -14.74 2.50 -4.40
C GLN A 77 -14.79 1.02 -4.84
N LEU A 78 -13.63 0.44 -5.18
CA LEU A 78 -13.51 -0.94 -5.63
C LEU A 78 -13.11 -1.91 -4.50
N PHE A 79 -12.93 -1.40 -3.28
CA PHE A 79 -12.37 -2.20 -2.19
C PHE A 79 -13.23 -3.43 -1.86
N ALA A 80 -14.54 -3.26 -1.71
CA ALA A 80 -15.45 -4.36 -1.36
C ALA A 80 -15.40 -5.49 -2.40
N GLU A 81 -15.41 -5.13 -3.68
CA GLU A 81 -15.31 -6.09 -4.80
C GLU A 81 -13.96 -6.80 -4.82
N ALA A 82 -12.87 -6.06 -4.62
CA ALA A 82 -11.52 -6.62 -4.60
C ALA A 82 -11.25 -7.49 -3.38
N ALA A 83 -11.82 -7.14 -2.22
CA ALA A 83 -11.63 -7.88 -0.98
C ALA A 83 -12.38 -9.22 -0.95
N ALA A 84 -13.58 -9.28 -1.51
CA ALA A 84 -14.46 -10.45 -1.43
C ALA A 84 -13.77 -11.77 -1.86
N PRO A 85 -13.10 -11.89 -3.02
CA PRO A 85 -12.40 -13.10 -3.41
C PRO A 85 -11.13 -13.38 -2.59
N CYS A 86 -10.55 -12.35 -1.93
CA CYS A 86 -9.34 -12.46 -1.14
C CYS A 86 -9.60 -12.90 0.31
N ALA A 87 -10.76 -12.57 0.88
CA ALA A 87 -11.06 -12.69 2.31
C ALA A 87 -10.77 -14.08 2.89
N ARG A 88 -11.12 -15.14 2.17
CA ARG A 88 -10.87 -16.54 2.59
C ARG A 88 -9.39 -16.89 2.77
N PHE A 89 -8.49 -16.11 2.19
CA PHE A 89 -7.05 -16.39 2.22
C PHE A 89 -6.29 -15.48 3.20
N VAL A 90 -6.79 -14.25 3.45
CA VAL A 90 -5.99 -13.18 4.05
C VAL A 90 -6.38 -12.80 5.48
N GLY A 91 -7.42 -13.41 6.06
CA GLY A 91 -7.92 -13.04 7.41
C GLY A 91 -6.88 -13.18 8.53
N GLY A 92 -5.90 -14.08 8.37
CA GLY A 92 -4.79 -14.26 9.30
C GLY A 92 -3.58 -13.35 9.07
N ALA A 93 -3.51 -12.59 7.98
CA ALA A 93 -2.40 -11.70 7.66
C ALA A 93 -2.54 -10.32 8.34
N LEU A 94 -1.44 -9.58 8.45
CA LEU A 94 -1.46 -8.14 8.74
C LEU A 94 -2.11 -7.42 7.55
N GLN A 95 -3.17 -6.66 7.81
CA GLN A 95 -3.88 -5.87 6.80
C GLN A 95 -3.28 -4.46 6.74
N LEU A 96 -2.61 -4.12 5.67
CA LEU A 96 -2.05 -2.79 5.46
C LEU A 96 -2.84 -2.09 4.35
N SER A 97 -3.30 -0.87 4.57
CA SER A 97 -4.09 -0.13 3.59
C SER A 97 -3.40 1.17 3.18
N VAL A 98 -3.33 1.42 1.87
CA VAL A 98 -2.93 2.71 1.29
C VAL A 98 -4.13 3.47 0.72
N MET A 99 -5.36 2.98 0.97
CA MET A 99 -6.58 3.56 0.46
C MET A 99 -7.02 4.77 1.28
N ALA A 100 -7.22 5.90 0.60
CA ALA A 100 -7.74 7.09 1.26
C ALA A 100 -9.20 6.87 1.73
N GLY A 101 -9.52 7.32 2.94
CA GLY A 101 -10.90 7.35 3.47
C GLY A 101 -11.50 6.00 3.88
N VAL A 102 -10.86 4.87 3.62
CA VAL A 102 -11.37 3.56 4.04
C VAL A 102 -10.95 3.28 5.49
N ARG A 103 -11.91 3.18 6.40
CA ARG A 103 -11.70 3.01 7.83
C ARG A 103 -11.29 1.57 8.21
N CYS A 104 -10.57 1.42 9.33
CA CYS A 104 -10.17 0.11 9.86
C CYS A 104 -11.36 -0.85 10.01
N ALA A 105 -12.49 -0.37 10.53
CA ALA A 105 -13.70 -1.17 10.67
C ALA A 105 -14.21 -1.72 9.32
N THR A 106 -14.14 -0.95 8.25
CA THR A 106 -14.51 -1.39 6.90
C THR A 106 -13.53 -2.45 6.38
N ILE A 107 -12.23 -2.26 6.64
CA ILE A 107 -11.20 -3.24 6.25
C ILE A 107 -11.41 -4.55 7.00
N ALA A 108 -11.64 -4.49 8.32
CA ALA A 108 -11.92 -5.67 9.15
C ALA A 108 -13.11 -6.46 8.62
N ALA A 109 -14.22 -5.77 8.37
CA ALA A 109 -15.45 -6.40 7.89
C ALA A 109 -15.27 -7.08 6.52
N ALA A 110 -14.50 -6.50 5.61
CA ALA A 110 -14.31 -7.03 4.26
C ALA A 110 -13.22 -8.12 4.18
N SER A 111 -12.13 -8.01 4.96
CA SER A 111 -10.99 -8.93 4.92
C SER A 111 -11.07 -10.08 5.92
N GLY A 112 -11.89 -9.93 6.98
CA GLY A 112 -11.93 -10.84 8.14
C GLY A 112 -10.71 -10.70 9.07
N GLY A 113 -9.81 -9.76 8.84
CA GLY A 113 -8.59 -9.54 9.65
C GLY A 113 -8.79 -8.47 10.72
N ALA A 114 -8.22 -8.70 11.92
CA ALA A 114 -8.28 -7.74 13.04
C ALA A 114 -7.00 -6.90 13.19
N ARG A 115 -5.88 -7.33 12.62
CA ARG A 115 -4.59 -6.63 12.68
C ARG A 115 -4.46 -5.71 11.48
N ILE A 116 -4.76 -4.43 11.69
CA ILE A 116 -4.90 -3.46 10.60
C ILE A 116 -3.97 -2.27 10.83
N VAL A 117 -3.22 -1.93 9.80
CA VAL A 117 -2.47 -0.67 9.69
C VAL A 117 -3.08 0.10 8.52
N ARG A 118 -3.56 1.31 8.79
CA ARG A 118 -3.89 2.27 7.74
C ARG A 118 -2.73 3.19 7.49
N SER A 119 -2.51 3.51 6.24
CA SER A 119 -1.52 4.51 5.84
C SER A 119 -2.11 5.54 4.90
N MET A 120 -1.51 6.72 4.93
CA MET A 120 -1.76 7.78 3.95
C MET A 120 -0.42 8.26 3.39
N PRO A 121 0.06 7.59 2.33
CA PRO A 121 1.24 8.04 1.58
C PRO A 121 0.89 9.21 0.66
N ASN A 122 1.93 9.81 0.05
CA ASN A 122 1.76 10.88 -0.94
C ASN A 122 2.54 10.58 -2.24
N THR A 123 2.28 11.35 -3.29
CA THR A 123 2.84 11.11 -4.63
C THR A 123 4.38 11.16 -4.72
N PRO A 124 5.13 11.95 -3.93
CA PRO A 124 6.59 11.89 -3.93
C PRO A 124 7.19 10.53 -3.55
N ALA A 125 6.38 9.60 -3.01
CA ALA A 125 6.76 8.21 -2.79
C ALA A 125 7.28 7.52 -4.06
N LEU A 126 6.81 7.92 -5.25
CA LEU A 126 7.27 7.41 -6.56
C LEU A 126 8.77 7.59 -6.79
N ILE A 127 9.36 8.62 -6.20
CA ILE A 127 10.79 8.95 -6.31
C ILE A 127 11.54 8.80 -4.97
N GLY A 128 10.95 8.12 -3.98
CA GLY A 128 11.57 7.89 -2.68
C GLY A 128 11.62 9.13 -1.77
N GLN A 129 10.88 10.19 -2.08
CA GLN A 129 10.82 11.45 -1.34
C GLN A 129 9.45 11.67 -0.66
N GLY A 130 8.73 10.57 -0.43
CA GLY A 130 7.41 10.59 0.17
C GLY A 130 7.44 10.75 1.68
N ILE A 131 6.25 10.96 2.22
CA ILE A 131 5.96 10.79 3.64
C ILE A 131 4.62 10.05 3.78
N ALA A 132 4.58 9.05 4.65
CA ALA A 132 3.38 8.29 4.93
C ALA A 132 2.97 8.45 6.41
N GLY A 133 1.78 8.94 6.68
CA GLY A 133 1.16 8.83 7.99
C GLY A 133 0.64 7.42 8.19
N LEU A 134 0.91 6.77 9.32
CA LEU A 134 0.46 5.42 9.68
C LEU A 134 -0.33 5.43 10.98
N TYR A 135 -1.43 4.69 10.99
CA TYR A 135 -2.19 4.34 12.19
C TYR A 135 -2.29 2.82 12.30
N ALA A 136 -2.14 2.29 13.50
CA ALA A 136 -2.31 0.86 13.76
C ALA A 136 -3.40 0.60 14.80
N GLU A 137 -4.28 -0.38 14.52
CA GLU A 137 -5.23 -0.90 15.50
C GLU A 137 -4.49 -1.51 16.71
N PRO A 138 -5.12 -1.52 17.92
CA PRO A 138 -4.50 -2.06 19.12
C PRO A 138 -4.04 -3.52 19.04
N ALA A 139 -4.66 -4.31 18.13
CA ALA A 139 -4.29 -5.70 17.90
C ALA A 139 -2.95 -5.88 17.13
N VAL A 140 -2.37 -4.80 16.59
CA VAL A 140 -1.11 -4.84 15.85
C VAL A 140 0.05 -4.77 16.83
N SER A 141 0.91 -5.79 16.83
CA SER A 141 2.10 -5.87 17.67
C SER A 141 3.19 -4.86 17.22
N GLU A 142 4.13 -4.56 18.12
CA GLU A 142 5.28 -3.70 17.80
C GLU A 142 6.13 -4.27 16.65
N GLY A 143 6.29 -5.60 16.58
CA GLY A 143 6.99 -6.24 15.46
C GLY A 143 6.26 -6.02 14.12
N GLU A 144 4.93 -6.06 14.11
CA GLU A 144 4.13 -5.79 12.91
C GLU A 144 4.12 -4.30 12.55
N ARG A 145 4.13 -3.39 13.54
CA ARG A 145 4.34 -1.95 13.29
C ARG A 145 5.68 -1.71 12.61
N ALA A 146 6.76 -2.32 13.12
CA ALA A 146 8.08 -2.21 12.51
C ALA A 146 8.11 -2.78 11.08
N ALA A 147 7.46 -3.94 10.85
CA ALA A 147 7.35 -4.52 9.52
C ALA A 147 6.55 -3.62 8.56
N ALA A 148 5.43 -3.04 9.01
CA ALA A 148 4.65 -2.09 8.22
C ALA A 148 5.48 -0.84 7.87
N ALA A 149 6.20 -0.25 8.82
CA ALA A 149 7.08 0.90 8.57
C ALA A 149 8.18 0.55 7.55
N ALA A 150 8.77 -0.64 7.64
CA ALA A 150 9.81 -1.10 6.72
C ALA A 150 9.32 -1.22 5.26
N LEU A 151 8.03 -1.52 5.02
CA LEU A 151 7.44 -1.54 3.68
C LEU A 151 7.41 -0.13 3.05
N PHE A 152 7.31 0.93 3.85
CA PHE A 152 7.31 2.31 3.36
C PHE A 152 8.71 2.94 3.32
N ALA A 153 9.69 2.44 4.06
CA ALA A 153 11.02 3.03 4.16
C ALA A 153 11.67 3.35 2.81
N PRO A 154 11.56 2.49 1.76
CA PRO A 154 12.11 2.80 0.44
C PRO A 154 11.39 3.93 -0.30
N THR A 155 10.19 4.33 0.16
CA THR A 155 9.39 5.37 -0.49
C THR A 155 9.51 6.73 0.20
N GLY A 156 10.18 6.79 1.37
CA GLY A 156 10.41 8.02 2.12
C GLY A 156 10.24 7.86 3.63
N GLN A 157 9.74 8.89 4.28
CA GLN A 157 9.58 8.95 5.74
C GLN A 157 8.25 8.34 6.20
N VAL A 158 8.22 7.90 7.45
CA VAL A 158 7.04 7.38 8.13
C VAL A 158 6.76 8.18 9.41
N LEU A 159 5.50 8.54 9.61
CA LEU A 159 4.99 9.19 10.82
C LEU A 159 3.84 8.35 11.40
N TRP A 160 3.98 7.88 12.63
CA TRP A 160 2.89 7.23 13.35
C TRP A 160 1.96 8.26 14.00
N VAL A 161 0.66 8.11 13.76
CA VAL A 161 -0.37 8.93 14.41
C VAL A 161 -1.06 8.12 15.51
N ALA A 162 -1.57 8.83 16.52
CA ALA A 162 -2.16 8.21 17.71
C ALA A 162 -3.59 7.70 17.47
N ARG A 163 -4.34 8.36 16.60
CA ARG A 163 -5.76 8.07 16.34
C ARG A 163 -5.99 7.89 14.84
N GLU A 164 -6.90 7.00 14.48
CA GLU A 164 -7.27 6.78 13.08
C GLU A 164 -7.73 8.10 12.40
N ALA A 165 -8.46 8.94 13.10
CA ALA A 165 -8.95 10.20 12.57
C ALA A 165 -7.83 11.21 12.21
N ASP A 166 -6.65 11.09 12.81
CA ASP A 166 -5.52 11.99 12.53
C ASP A 166 -5.00 11.79 11.09
N LEU A 167 -5.28 10.63 10.45
CA LEU A 167 -4.98 10.41 9.04
C LEU A 167 -5.77 11.34 8.10
N ASP A 168 -6.89 11.91 8.54
CA ASP A 168 -7.65 12.86 7.74
C ASP A 168 -6.87 14.19 7.62
N ALA A 169 -6.18 14.62 8.69
CA ALA A 169 -5.28 15.79 8.66
C ALA A 169 -4.03 15.51 7.77
N VAL A 170 -3.46 14.29 7.86
CA VAL A 170 -2.38 13.86 6.95
C VAL A 170 -2.84 13.92 5.51
N THR A 171 -4.06 13.46 5.21
CA THR A 171 -4.64 13.49 3.86
C THR A 171 -4.77 14.92 3.37
N ALA A 172 -5.34 15.83 4.16
CA ALA A 172 -5.56 17.21 3.77
C ALA A 172 -4.25 17.96 3.49
N LEU A 173 -3.22 17.74 4.30
CA LEU A 173 -1.95 18.46 4.18
C LEU A 173 -0.99 17.76 3.20
N SER A 174 -0.67 16.51 3.46
CA SER A 174 0.40 15.77 2.75
C SER A 174 -0.12 15.00 1.53
N GLY A 175 -1.29 14.39 1.63
CA GLY A 175 -1.90 13.64 0.53
C GLY A 175 -2.35 14.54 -0.61
N SER A 176 -3.05 15.64 -0.29
CA SER A 176 -3.58 16.60 -1.27
C SER A 176 -2.60 17.74 -1.59
N GLY A 177 -1.64 18.02 -0.72
CA GLY A 177 -0.69 19.13 -0.86
C GLY A 177 0.01 19.24 -2.21
N PRO A 178 0.56 18.16 -2.77
CA PRO A 178 1.17 18.19 -4.09
C PRO A 178 0.23 18.67 -5.20
N ALA A 179 -1.05 18.30 -5.15
CA ALA A 179 -2.04 18.75 -6.14
C ALA A 179 -2.29 20.25 -6.03
N TYR A 180 -2.31 20.82 -4.80
CA TYR A 180 -2.46 22.28 -4.61
C TYR A 180 -1.28 23.04 -5.21
N VAL A 181 -0.06 22.54 -5.02
CA VAL A 181 1.15 23.15 -5.57
C VAL A 181 1.13 23.09 -7.10
N PHE A 182 0.78 21.96 -7.69
CA PHE A 182 0.69 21.81 -9.15
C PHE A 182 -0.36 22.74 -9.75
N TYR A 183 -1.53 22.83 -9.12
CA TYR A 183 -2.60 23.73 -9.57
C TYR A 183 -2.17 25.21 -9.50
N PHE A 184 -1.48 25.59 -8.44
CA PHE A 184 -0.95 26.95 -8.28
C PHE A 184 0.10 27.27 -9.36
N LEU A 185 1.04 26.36 -9.61
CA LEU A 185 2.05 26.52 -10.65
C LEU A 185 1.42 26.61 -12.05
N GLU A 186 0.44 25.77 -12.33
CA GLU A 186 -0.29 25.80 -13.60
C GLU A 186 -0.98 27.15 -13.81
N ALA A 187 -1.65 27.67 -12.79
CA ALA A 187 -2.29 29.00 -12.85
C ALA A 187 -1.27 30.13 -13.10
N MET A 188 -0.08 30.06 -12.48
CA MET A 188 1.00 31.02 -12.75
C MET A 188 1.51 30.92 -14.18
N MET A 189 1.69 29.73 -14.72
CA MET A 189 2.12 29.53 -16.11
C MET A 189 1.10 30.07 -17.11
N GLN A 190 -0.19 29.85 -16.85
CA GLN A 190 -1.26 30.41 -17.69
C GLN A 190 -1.32 31.93 -17.64
N ALA A 191 -1.04 32.54 -16.48
CA ALA A 191 -1.01 34.00 -16.35
C ALA A 191 0.20 34.66 -17.02
N ALA A 192 1.27 33.90 -17.28
CA ALA A 192 2.51 34.37 -17.89
C ALA A 192 2.56 34.16 -19.43
N ALA A 193 1.56 33.48 -20.00
CA ALA A 193 1.42 33.21 -21.44
C ALA A 193 0.56 34.27 -22.13
#